data_2a280992364b102e33870a0904f61b32
#
_entry.id   2a280992364b102e33870a0904f61b32
#
_cell.length_a   1.000
_cell.length_b   1.000
_cell.length_c   1.000
_cell.angle_alpha   90.00
_cell.angle_beta   90.00
_cell.angle_gamma   90.00
#
_symmetry.space_group_name_H-M   'P 1'
#
loop_
_entity.id
_entity.type
_entity.pdbx_description
1 polymer ?
#
loop_
_entity_poly.entity_id
_entity_poly.type
_entity_poly.pdbx_seq_one_letter_code
_entity_poly.pdbx_strand_id
1 'polypeptide(L)'
;MNAARTTFWRDRPVLVTGASGLLGSWLVPRLLAEGARVVVLLRDMVPDALLEQSGDRARAITVLGDVADGALVERVLAEYEIDAVFHLAAQTIVEHALRNPLGTFRSNIEGTWELLDACRRSGRPTRIVVASSDKAYGAQADLPYREDQPLEGRHPYDVSKSCTDLIAQSYAWTYDLPVVVTRCGNLYGGGDLNFNRLIPGSIRDALAGARPTLRSDGTPLRDYLYVEDAAEAYVSLAARAHEPSIRGQAWNFSTETPMTARDVVGRVLAACGRPDLEPIVLGTATHEILAQHLSSEKARRELGWAPAFGLEQGFERTVAWYADHLGVERLTRAA
;
A
#
# COMPACT_ATOMS: atom_id res chain seq x y z
N MET A 1 9.58 17.46 -12.02
CA MET A 1 8.63 16.58 -12.74
C MET A 1 8.92 16.67 -14.23
N ASN A 2 9.18 15.55 -14.87
CA ASN A 2 9.62 15.54 -16.28
C ASN A 2 8.36 15.62 -17.19
N ALA A 3 8.30 16.58 -18.11
CA ALA A 3 7.17 16.81 -19.02
C ALA A 3 6.71 15.56 -19.82
N ALA A 4 7.61 14.62 -20.09
CA ALA A 4 7.30 13.36 -20.75
C ALA A 4 6.40 12.41 -19.91
N ARG A 5 6.40 12.53 -18.56
CA ARG A 5 5.56 11.74 -17.67
C ARG A 5 4.10 12.23 -17.64
N THR A 6 3.88 13.54 -17.75
CA THR A 6 2.54 14.14 -17.71
C THR A 6 1.64 13.76 -18.90
N THR A 7 2.20 13.15 -19.94
CA THR A 7 1.45 12.72 -21.13
C THR A 7 1.14 11.24 -21.17
N PHE A 8 1.85 10.41 -20.41
CA PHE A 8 1.73 8.94 -20.50
C PHE A 8 0.34 8.45 -20.09
N TRP A 9 -0.21 8.96 -18.99
CA TRP A 9 -1.49 8.53 -18.43
C TRP A 9 -2.70 9.24 -19.05
N ARG A 10 -2.48 10.30 -19.83
CA ARG A 10 -3.58 11.06 -20.42
C ARG A 10 -4.47 10.17 -21.26
N ASP A 11 -5.77 10.23 -20.97
CA ASP A 11 -6.86 9.48 -21.63
C ASP A 11 -6.73 7.95 -21.52
N ARG A 12 -5.75 7.41 -20.79
CA ARG A 12 -5.61 5.98 -20.57
C ARG A 12 -6.67 5.46 -19.61
N PRO A 13 -7.41 4.40 -19.97
CA PRO A 13 -8.34 3.75 -19.07
C PRO A 13 -7.58 2.87 -18.07
N VAL A 14 -7.76 3.16 -16.79
CA VAL A 14 -7.03 2.53 -15.68
C VAL A 14 -8.02 1.97 -14.67
N LEU A 15 -7.86 0.70 -14.32
CA LEU A 15 -8.61 0.07 -13.24
C LEU A 15 -7.81 0.11 -11.93
N VAL A 16 -8.43 0.60 -10.85
CA VAL A 16 -7.89 0.53 -9.50
C VAL A 16 -8.82 -0.31 -8.62
N THR A 17 -8.35 -1.45 -8.18
CA THR A 17 -9.02 -2.23 -7.14
C THR A 17 -8.50 -1.82 -5.77
N GLY A 18 -9.34 -1.84 -4.73
CA GLY A 18 -8.93 -1.37 -3.40
C GLY A 18 -8.72 0.15 -3.30
N ALA A 19 -9.42 0.90 -4.15
CA ALA A 19 -9.31 2.35 -4.25
C ALA A 19 -9.71 3.11 -2.97
N SER A 20 -10.58 2.54 -2.12
CA SER A 20 -10.98 3.11 -0.82
C SER A 20 -9.98 2.87 0.31
N GLY A 21 -8.93 2.05 0.07
CA GLY A 21 -7.85 1.83 1.04
C GLY A 21 -6.85 2.98 1.09
N LEU A 22 -5.89 2.92 2.04
CA LEU A 22 -4.88 3.96 2.23
C LEU A 22 -4.16 4.31 0.91
N LEU A 23 -3.49 3.34 0.28
CA LEU A 23 -2.75 3.60 -0.96
C LEU A 23 -3.65 3.99 -2.13
N GLY A 24 -4.80 3.30 -2.28
CA GLY A 24 -5.74 3.56 -3.37
C GLY A 24 -6.28 4.99 -3.36
N SER A 25 -6.57 5.52 -2.17
CA SER A 25 -7.08 6.88 -1.99
C SER A 25 -6.06 7.98 -2.35
N TRP A 26 -4.77 7.66 -2.41
CA TRP A 26 -3.72 8.57 -2.88
C TRP A 26 -3.36 8.31 -4.36
N LEU A 27 -3.47 7.07 -4.80
CA LEU A 27 -3.16 6.68 -6.17
C LEU A 27 -4.22 7.22 -7.16
N VAL A 28 -5.50 7.15 -6.81
CA VAL A 28 -6.60 7.62 -7.67
C VAL A 28 -6.45 9.09 -8.01
N PRO A 29 -6.34 10.04 -7.05
CA PRO A 29 -6.15 11.45 -7.38
C PRO A 29 -4.86 11.71 -8.16
N ARG A 30 -3.80 10.94 -7.91
CA ARG A 30 -2.54 11.05 -8.65
C ARG A 30 -2.72 10.69 -10.14
N LEU A 31 -3.45 9.62 -10.46
CA LEU A 31 -3.79 9.23 -11.82
C LEU A 31 -4.73 10.22 -12.50
N LEU A 32 -5.76 10.70 -11.78
CA LEU A 32 -6.68 11.72 -12.28
C LEU A 32 -5.97 13.03 -12.61
N ALA A 33 -4.98 13.42 -11.80
CA ALA A 33 -4.16 14.61 -12.04
C ALA A 33 -3.29 14.51 -13.31
N GLU A 34 -2.91 13.30 -13.70
CA GLU A 34 -2.22 13.04 -14.97
C GLU A 34 -3.17 12.84 -16.17
N GLY A 35 -4.48 12.97 -15.94
CA GLY A 35 -5.49 12.88 -16.99
C GLY A 35 -5.91 11.47 -17.35
N ALA A 36 -5.66 10.47 -16.51
CA ALA A 36 -6.14 9.11 -16.72
C ALA A 36 -7.67 9.02 -16.60
N ARG A 37 -8.27 8.10 -17.35
CA ARG A 37 -9.67 7.70 -17.19
C ARG A 37 -9.75 6.59 -16.14
N VAL A 38 -10.00 6.98 -14.89
CA VAL A 38 -9.92 6.04 -13.77
C VAL A 38 -11.26 5.33 -13.56
N VAL A 39 -11.22 4.00 -13.52
CA VAL A 39 -12.30 3.11 -13.09
C VAL A 39 -11.90 2.54 -11.73
N VAL A 40 -12.76 2.64 -10.73
CA VAL A 40 -12.54 2.06 -9.41
C VAL A 40 -13.49 0.88 -9.18
N LEU A 41 -12.94 -0.27 -8.79
CA LEU A 41 -13.73 -1.42 -8.34
C LEU A 41 -13.81 -1.40 -6.81
N LEU A 42 -14.99 -1.15 -6.28
CA LEU A 42 -15.27 -1.07 -4.84
C LEU A 42 -16.17 -2.23 -4.43
N ARG A 43 -15.75 -3.01 -3.44
CA ARG A 43 -16.59 -4.05 -2.85
C ARG A 43 -17.66 -3.43 -1.95
N ASP A 44 -17.24 -2.48 -1.14
CA ASP A 44 -18.07 -1.81 -0.14
C ASP A 44 -17.91 -0.29 -0.26
N MET A 45 -18.98 0.44 0.02
CA MET A 45 -18.90 1.90 0.18
C MET A 45 -18.43 2.22 1.60
N VAL A 46 -17.30 2.90 1.71
CA VAL A 46 -16.72 3.33 3.00
C VAL A 46 -16.85 4.85 3.10
N PRO A 47 -17.89 5.37 3.79
CA PRO A 47 -18.21 6.81 3.78
C PRO A 47 -17.05 7.70 4.25
N ASP A 48 -16.26 7.24 5.21
CA ASP A 48 -15.15 8.00 5.78
C ASP A 48 -13.82 7.80 5.04
N ALA A 49 -13.80 7.00 3.95
CA ALA A 49 -12.58 6.85 3.16
C ALA A 49 -12.15 8.18 2.55
N LEU A 50 -10.83 8.43 2.51
CA LEU A 50 -10.28 9.65 1.92
C LEU A 50 -10.76 9.87 0.47
N LEU A 51 -10.93 8.79 -0.29
CA LEU A 51 -11.47 8.82 -1.66
C LEU A 51 -12.87 9.48 -1.74
N GLU A 52 -13.72 9.27 -0.72
CA GLU A 52 -15.04 9.92 -0.62
C GLU A 52 -14.91 11.37 -0.15
N GLN A 53 -14.14 11.59 0.91
CA GLN A 53 -13.97 12.90 1.53
C GLN A 53 -13.33 13.92 0.59
N SER A 54 -12.37 13.50 -0.25
CA SER A 54 -11.72 14.37 -1.25
C SER A 54 -12.60 14.68 -2.47
N GLY A 55 -13.69 13.92 -2.67
CA GLY A 55 -14.54 14.03 -3.86
C GLY A 55 -13.94 13.35 -5.10
N ASP A 56 -12.79 12.71 -5.01
CA ASP A 56 -12.12 12.08 -6.16
C ASP A 56 -12.90 10.88 -6.71
N ARG A 57 -13.69 10.19 -5.88
CA ARG A 57 -14.59 9.15 -6.38
C ARG A 57 -15.58 9.69 -7.43
N ALA A 58 -16.11 10.88 -7.24
CA ALA A 58 -17.04 11.50 -8.20
C ALA A 58 -16.39 11.82 -9.57
N ARG A 59 -15.06 11.87 -9.62
CA ARG A 59 -14.26 12.07 -10.84
C ARG A 59 -13.87 10.77 -11.53
N ALA A 60 -14.06 9.63 -10.85
CA ALA A 60 -13.78 8.29 -11.37
C ALA A 60 -15.09 7.55 -11.73
N ILE A 61 -15.00 6.58 -12.63
CA ILE A 61 -16.09 5.65 -12.88
C ILE A 61 -16.10 4.62 -11.76
N THR A 62 -17.23 4.45 -11.08
CA THR A 62 -17.35 3.50 -9.98
C THR A 62 -18.09 2.24 -10.43
N VAL A 63 -17.46 1.09 -10.24
CA VAL A 63 -18.09 -0.24 -10.37
C VAL A 63 -18.15 -0.87 -8.98
N LEU A 64 -19.32 -1.39 -8.61
CA LEU A 64 -19.52 -2.10 -7.34
C LEU A 64 -19.41 -3.61 -7.55
N GLY A 65 -18.62 -4.28 -6.74
CA GLY A 65 -18.48 -5.74 -6.71
C GLY A 65 -17.16 -6.23 -6.14
N ASP A 66 -17.07 -7.54 -5.97
CA ASP A 66 -15.88 -8.20 -5.42
C ASP A 66 -14.89 -8.53 -6.54
N VAL A 67 -13.61 -8.33 -6.29
CA VAL A 67 -12.52 -8.69 -7.23
C VAL A 67 -12.40 -10.20 -7.43
N ALA A 68 -12.91 -11.01 -6.51
CA ALA A 68 -13.02 -12.47 -6.66
C ALA A 68 -14.16 -12.90 -7.61
N ASP A 69 -14.98 -11.98 -8.12
CA ASP A 69 -15.92 -12.24 -9.19
C ASP A 69 -15.23 -12.03 -10.56
N GLY A 70 -14.64 -13.09 -11.09
CA GLY A 70 -13.92 -13.05 -12.36
C GLY A 70 -14.78 -12.61 -13.55
N ALA A 71 -16.08 -12.94 -13.56
CA ALA A 71 -16.98 -12.51 -14.62
C ALA A 71 -17.22 -10.99 -14.58
N LEU A 72 -17.34 -10.43 -13.39
CA LEU A 72 -17.41 -8.98 -13.20
C LEU A 72 -16.11 -8.31 -13.69
N VAL A 73 -14.96 -8.85 -13.30
CA VAL A 73 -13.65 -8.31 -13.70
C VAL A 73 -13.49 -8.34 -15.23
N GLU A 74 -13.81 -9.46 -15.89
CA GLU A 74 -13.80 -9.56 -17.36
C GLU A 74 -14.67 -8.49 -18.03
N ARG A 75 -15.90 -8.31 -17.53
CA ARG A 75 -16.80 -7.29 -18.03
C ARG A 75 -16.21 -5.89 -17.88
N VAL A 76 -15.64 -5.56 -16.74
CA VAL A 76 -15.01 -4.26 -16.48
C VAL A 76 -13.83 -4.02 -17.44
N LEU A 77 -12.95 -5.02 -17.60
CA LEU A 77 -11.81 -4.92 -18.52
C LEU A 77 -12.27 -4.66 -19.96
N ALA A 78 -13.33 -5.32 -20.42
CA ALA A 78 -13.85 -5.19 -21.77
C ALA A 78 -14.62 -3.89 -21.97
N GLU A 79 -15.56 -3.56 -21.08
CA GLU A 79 -16.45 -2.40 -21.20
C GLU A 79 -15.71 -1.08 -21.17
N TYR A 80 -14.69 -0.97 -20.31
CA TYR A 80 -13.90 0.25 -20.17
C TYR A 80 -12.58 0.22 -20.93
N GLU A 81 -12.29 -0.85 -21.68
CA GLU A 81 -11.07 -1.02 -22.49
C GLU A 81 -9.79 -0.85 -21.69
N ILE A 82 -9.73 -1.38 -20.48
CA ILE A 82 -8.67 -1.15 -19.51
C ILE A 82 -7.27 -1.43 -20.09
N ASP A 83 -6.38 -0.43 -20.03
CA ASP A 83 -4.96 -0.50 -20.45
C ASP A 83 -4.00 -0.75 -19.30
N ALA A 84 -4.38 -0.37 -18.07
CA ALA A 84 -3.58 -0.62 -16.88
C ALA A 84 -4.44 -0.98 -15.67
N VAL A 85 -3.94 -1.86 -14.82
CA VAL A 85 -4.57 -2.30 -13.57
C VAL A 85 -3.62 -2.08 -12.40
N PHE A 86 -4.12 -1.39 -11.37
CA PHE A 86 -3.48 -1.35 -10.05
C PHE A 86 -4.29 -2.24 -9.10
N HIS A 87 -3.77 -3.42 -8.84
CA HIS A 87 -4.42 -4.39 -7.98
C HIS A 87 -3.97 -4.20 -6.52
N LEU A 88 -4.75 -3.39 -5.79
CA LEU A 88 -4.51 -3.05 -4.39
C LEU A 88 -5.53 -3.70 -3.45
N ALA A 89 -6.60 -4.30 -3.99
CA ALA A 89 -7.65 -4.94 -3.18
C ALA A 89 -7.05 -6.11 -2.38
N ALA A 90 -7.13 -6.01 -1.07
CA ALA A 90 -6.68 -7.03 -0.15
C ALA A 90 -7.32 -6.82 1.24
N GLN A 91 -7.48 -7.92 1.97
CA GLN A 91 -7.66 -7.88 3.41
C GLN A 91 -6.27 -7.70 4.05
N THR A 92 -6.02 -6.54 4.69
CA THR A 92 -4.69 -6.14 5.17
C THR A 92 -4.54 -6.12 6.70
N ILE A 93 -5.60 -6.43 7.44
CA ILE A 93 -5.60 -6.40 8.91
C ILE A 93 -5.19 -7.78 9.43
N VAL A 94 -3.97 -7.89 9.99
CA VAL A 94 -3.40 -9.17 10.47
C VAL A 94 -4.29 -9.85 11.49
N GLU A 95 -4.84 -9.11 12.47
CA GLU A 95 -5.76 -9.68 13.48
C GLU A 95 -7.04 -10.24 12.85
N HIS A 96 -7.56 -9.59 11.80
CA HIS A 96 -8.70 -10.12 11.05
C HIS A 96 -8.32 -11.41 10.31
N ALA A 97 -7.14 -11.43 9.68
CA ALA A 97 -6.65 -12.61 8.97
C ALA A 97 -6.49 -13.83 9.90
N LEU A 98 -6.06 -13.61 11.14
CA LEU A 98 -6.00 -14.67 12.16
C LEU A 98 -7.38 -15.22 12.54
N ARG A 99 -8.40 -14.34 12.61
CA ARG A 99 -9.78 -14.73 12.96
C ARG A 99 -10.56 -15.31 11.78
N ASN A 100 -10.27 -14.84 10.57
CA ASN A 100 -10.95 -15.25 9.33
C ASN A 100 -9.92 -15.52 8.20
N PRO A 101 -9.15 -16.61 8.28
CA PRO A 101 -8.15 -16.93 7.27
C PRO A 101 -8.76 -17.22 5.90
N LEU A 102 -9.90 -17.90 5.82
CA LEU A 102 -10.55 -18.21 4.56
C LEU A 102 -11.01 -16.95 3.82
N GLY A 103 -11.63 -15.99 4.52
CA GLY A 103 -12.01 -14.70 3.94
C GLY A 103 -10.78 -13.91 3.45
N THR A 104 -9.65 -14.00 4.18
CA THR A 104 -8.39 -13.40 3.78
C THR A 104 -7.82 -14.06 2.51
N PHE A 105 -7.81 -15.39 2.44
CA PHE A 105 -7.32 -16.12 1.26
C PHE A 105 -8.21 -15.86 0.04
N ARG A 106 -9.54 -15.84 0.23
CA ARG A 106 -10.47 -15.50 -0.84
C ARG A 106 -10.21 -14.08 -1.39
N SER A 107 -10.10 -13.11 -0.51
CA SER A 107 -9.87 -11.72 -0.91
C SER A 107 -8.50 -11.53 -1.60
N ASN A 108 -7.42 -12.11 -1.01
CA ASN A 108 -6.05 -11.81 -1.41
C ASN A 108 -5.54 -12.76 -2.50
N ILE A 109 -5.88 -14.04 -2.42
CA ILE A 109 -5.37 -15.07 -3.35
C ILE A 109 -6.35 -15.24 -4.51
N GLU A 110 -7.61 -15.58 -4.21
CA GLU A 110 -8.64 -15.79 -5.24
C GLU A 110 -8.86 -14.50 -6.05
N GLY A 111 -9.03 -13.35 -5.38
CA GLY A 111 -9.15 -12.07 -6.07
C GLY A 111 -7.97 -11.74 -6.99
N THR A 112 -6.76 -12.17 -6.63
CA THR A 112 -5.57 -11.98 -7.47
C THR A 112 -5.61 -12.89 -8.71
N TRP A 113 -5.88 -14.20 -8.57
CA TRP A 113 -5.89 -15.06 -9.74
C TRP A 113 -7.09 -14.79 -10.67
N GLU A 114 -8.25 -14.44 -10.14
CA GLU A 114 -9.40 -14.06 -10.95
C GLU A 114 -9.11 -12.83 -11.81
N LEU A 115 -8.50 -11.82 -11.23
CA LEU A 115 -8.09 -10.61 -11.96
C LEU A 115 -7.02 -10.92 -13.02
N LEU A 116 -5.99 -11.67 -12.67
CA LEU A 116 -4.91 -12.01 -13.60
C LEU A 116 -5.41 -12.88 -14.76
N ASP A 117 -6.28 -13.85 -14.47
CA ASP A 117 -6.84 -14.71 -15.49
C ASP A 117 -7.82 -13.97 -16.41
N ALA A 118 -8.62 -13.07 -15.87
CA ALA A 118 -9.44 -12.15 -16.66
C ALA A 118 -8.59 -11.29 -17.60
N CYS A 119 -7.47 -10.72 -17.11
CA CYS A 119 -6.54 -9.98 -17.96
C CYS A 119 -5.94 -10.87 -19.05
N ARG A 120 -5.53 -12.09 -18.73
CA ARG A 120 -5.00 -13.07 -19.72
C ARG A 120 -6.04 -13.39 -20.79
N ARG A 121 -7.29 -13.69 -20.39
CA ARG A 121 -8.38 -14.03 -21.33
C ARG A 121 -8.81 -12.86 -22.20
N SER A 122 -8.64 -11.63 -21.73
CA SER A 122 -8.96 -10.43 -22.52
C SER A 122 -8.13 -10.31 -23.81
N GLY A 123 -6.97 -10.97 -23.87
CA GLY A 123 -6.02 -10.90 -24.99
C GLY A 123 -5.39 -9.52 -25.18
N ARG A 124 -5.63 -8.58 -24.28
CA ARG A 124 -5.04 -7.22 -24.31
C ARG A 124 -3.74 -7.20 -23.53
N PRO A 125 -2.72 -6.46 -23.98
CA PRO A 125 -1.47 -6.34 -23.25
C PRO A 125 -1.59 -5.35 -22.08
N THR A 126 -2.52 -5.64 -21.15
CA THR A 126 -2.83 -4.79 -20.00
C THR A 126 -1.65 -4.77 -19.01
N ARG A 127 -1.19 -3.59 -18.64
CA ARG A 127 -0.18 -3.40 -17.60
C ARG A 127 -0.77 -3.71 -16.24
N ILE A 128 -0.12 -4.50 -15.43
CA ILE A 128 -0.66 -4.92 -14.13
C ILE A 128 0.39 -4.69 -13.04
N VAL A 129 0.04 -3.89 -12.04
CA VAL A 129 0.81 -3.77 -10.80
C VAL A 129 0.06 -4.47 -9.68
N VAL A 130 0.70 -5.46 -9.08
CA VAL A 130 0.13 -6.24 -7.98
C VAL A 130 0.79 -5.85 -6.66
N ALA A 131 0.00 -5.42 -5.69
CA ALA A 131 0.48 -5.09 -4.35
C ALA A 131 0.71 -6.34 -3.51
N SER A 132 1.96 -6.76 -3.38
CA SER A 132 2.43 -7.70 -2.37
C SER A 132 2.76 -6.96 -1.05
N SER A 133 3.75 -7.40 -0.29
CA SER A 133 4.16 -6.80 0.98
C SER A 133 5.54 -7.33 1.39
N ASP A 134 6.24 -6.62 2.27
CA ASP A 134 7.39 -7.13 3.02
C ASP A 134 7.07 -8.39 3.85
N LYS A 135 5.78 -8.55 4.23
CA LYS A 135 5.30 -9.72 4.98
C LYS A 135 5.40 -11.03 4.19
N ALA A 136 5.43 -10.95 2.85
CA ALA A 136 5.61 -12.12 2.00
C ALA A 136 6.96 -12.83 2.24
N TYR A 137 7.99 -12.10 2.66
CA TYR A 137 9.30 -12.68 2.99
C TYR A 137 9.28 -13.53 4.26
N GLY A 138 8.33 -13.31 5.17
CA GLY A 138 8.29 -13.97 6.47
C GLY A 138 9.40 -13.48 7.41
N ALA A 139 9.81 -14.33 8.34
CA ALA A 139 10.89 -14.06 9.28
C ALA A 139 12.20 -14.65 8.76
N GLN A 140 13.09 -13.83 8.23
CA GLN A 140 14.41 -14.27 7.76
C GLN A 140 15.52 -13.60 8.56
N ALA A 141 16.65 -14.29 8.69
CA ALA A 141 17.81 -13.78 9.43
C ALA A 141 18.65 -12.78 8.61
N ASP A 142 18.63 -12.93 7.26
CA ASP A 142 19.37 -12.06 6.36
C ASP A 142 18.56 -10.82 6.02
N LEU A 143 18.95 -9.69 6.59
CA LEU A 143 18.33 -8.38 6.44
C LEU A 143 19.34 -7.36 5.88
N PRO A 144 18.90 -6.35 5.13
CA PRO A 144 17.54 -6.06 4.67
C PRO A 144 17.05 -7.09 3.64
N TYR A 145 15.71 -7.27 3.54
CA TYR A 145 15.14 -8.14 2.50
C TYR A 145 15.45 -7.60 1.11
N ARG A 146 15.88 -8.50 0.23
CA ARG A 146 16.13 -8.26 -1.20
C ARG A 146 15.15 -9.09 -2.04
N GLU A 147 14.93 -8.65 -3.28
CA GLU A 147 13.92 -9.24 -4.16
C GLU A 147 14.22 -10.69 -4.57
N ASP A 148 15.47 -11.12 -4.49
CA ASP A 148 15.94 -12.48 -4.78
C ASP A 148 15.77 -13.47 -3.61
N GLN A 149 15.41 -12.99 -2.43
CA GLN A 149 15.16 -13.85 -1.27
C GLN A 149 13.85 -14.62 -1.38
N PRO A 150 13.77 -15.84 -0.79
CA PRO A 150 12.58 -16.66 -0.84
C PRO A 150 11.40 -16.00 -0.10
N LEU A 151 10.17 -16.35 -0.51
CA LEU A 151 8.94 -15.93 0.15
C LEU A 151 8.51 -17.01 1.13
N GLU A 152 8.58 -16.71 2.42
CA GLU A 152 8.38 -17.66 3.52
C GLU A 152 7.31 -17.17 4.52
N GLY A 153 6.24 -16.58 4.04
CA GLY A 153 5.12 -16.20 4.90
C GLY A 153 4.57 -17.39 5.68
N ARG A 154 4.29 -17.22 6.98
CA ARG A 154 3.83 -18.31 7.86
C ARG A 154 2.46 -18.09 8.48
N HIS A 155 2.07 -16.84 8.68
CA HIS A 155 0.74 -16.49 9.19
C HIS A 155 -0.23 -16.23 8.04
N PRO A 156 -1.56 -16.33 8.25
CA PRO A 156 -2.53 -16.25 7.15
C PRO A 156 -2.37 -15.03 6.23
N TYR A 157 -2.13 -13.84 6.78
CA TYR A 157 -1.87 -12.66 5.96
C TYR A 157 -0.57 -12.79 5.17
N ASP A 158 0.53 -13.19 5.82
CA ASP A 158 1.85 -13.32 5.19
C ASP A 158 1.82 -14.36 4.07
N VAL A 159 1.22 -15.54 4.35
CA VAL A 159 0.99 -16.60 3.35
C VAL A 159 0.18 -16.07 2.18
N SER A 160 -0.90 -15.31 2.44
CA SER A 160 -1.71 -14.76 1.37
C SER A 160 -0.92 -13.82 0.46
N LYS A 161 0.02 -13.04 1.02
CA LYS A 161 0.89 -12.16 0.24
C LYS A 161 1.99 -12.90 -0.51
N SER A 162 2.55 -13.97 0.07
CA SER A 162 3.46 -14.87 -0.65
C SER A 162 2.78 -15.53 -1.84
N CYS A 163 1.55 -16.03 -1.68
CA CYS A 163 0.76 -16.62 -2.76
C CYS A 163 0.42 -15.59 -3.85
N THR A 164 -0.07 -14.41 -3.46
CA THR A 164 -0.36 -13.30 -4.39
C THR A 164 0.85 -12.98 -5.26
N ASP A 165 2.03 -12.88 -4.65
CA ASP A 165 3.29 -12.55 -5.29
C ASP A 165 3.72 -13.64 -6.31
N LEU A 166 3.75 -14.90 -5.86
CA LEU A 166 4.13 -16.05 -6.70
C LEU A 166 3.16 -16.25 -7.87
N ILE A 167 1.85 -16.10 -7.65
CA ILE A 167 0.84 -16.19 -8.70
C ILE A 167 1.07 -15.07 -9.72
N ALA A 168 1.28 -13.83 -9.28
CA ALA A 168 1.50 -12.70 -10.17
C ALA A 168 2.73 -12.91 -11.08
N GLN A 169 3.85 -13.35 -10.49
CA GLN A 169 5.05 -13.69 -11.26
C GLN A 169 4.84 -14.86 -12.22
N SER A 170 4.09 -15.90 -11.81
CA SER A 170 3.82 -17.05 -12.68
C SER A 170 3.03 -16.66 -13.93
N TYR A 171 2.07 -15.74 -13.82
CA TYR A 171 1.33 -15.22 -14.99
C TYR A 171 2.21 -14.41 -15.93
N ALA A 172 3.15 -13.63 -15.40
CA ALA A 172 4.12 -12.92 -16.22
C ALA A 172 5.04 -13.87 -17.00
N TRP A 173 5.57 -14.89 -16.33
CA TRP A 173 6.54 -15.81 -16.92
C TRP A 173 5.91 -16.81 -17.90
N THR A 174 4.69 -17.27 -17.60
CA THR A 174 4.02 -18.31 -18.39
C THR A 174 3.23 -17.74 -19.57
N TYR A 175 2.62 -16.59 -19.38
CA TYR A 175 1.67 -16.01 -20.37
C TYR A 175 2.14 -14.66 -20.94
N ASP A 176 3.36 -14.24 -20.63
CA ASP A 176 3.92 -12.96 -21.07
C ASP A 176 3.11 -11.73 -20.67
N LEU A 177 2.27 -11.84 -19.63
CA LEU A 177 1.51 -10.70 -19.14
C LEU A 177 2.46 -9.63 -18.58
N PRO A 178 2.19 -8.33 -18.84
CA PRO A 178 2.99 -7.23 -18.31
C PRO A 178 2.68 -7.00 -16.83
N VAL A 179 2.96 -7.99 -15.99
CA VAL A 179 2.75 -7.95 -14.54
C VAL A 179 4.04 -7.56 -13.85
N VAL A 180 3.92 -6.70 -12.87
CA VAL A 180 4.99 -6.33 -11.92
C VAL A 180 4.46 -6.41 -10.50
N VAL A 181 5.32 -6.74 -9.56
CA VAL A 181 4.96 -6.90 -8.15
C VAL A 181 5.66 -5.85 -7.30
N THR A 182 4.93 -5.25 -6.37
CA THR A 182 5.50 -4.30 -5.41
C THR A 182 5.50 -4.88 -4.01
N ARG A 183 6.62 -4.76 -3.31
CA ARG A 183 6.78 -5.15 -1.91
C ARG A 183 7.17 -3.89 -1.13
N CYS A 184 6.22 -3.35 -0.38
CA CYS A 184 6.45 -2.18 0.44
C CYS A 184 6.53 -2.58 1.92
N GLY A 185 7.27 -1.79 2.70
CA GLY A 185 7.20 -1.80 4.16
C GLY A 185 5.86 -1.25 4.66
N ASN A 186 5.79 -0.83 5.93
CA ASN A 186 4.55 -0.27 6.47
C ASN A 186 4.24 1.08 5.84
N LEU A 187 3.19 1.14 5.04
CA LEU A 187 2.69 2.40 4.48
C LEU A 187 2.04 3.24 5.57
N TYR A 188 2.30 4.53 5.55
CA TYR A 188 1.65 5.49 6.43
C TYR A 188 1.33 6.80 5.70
N GLY A 189 0.34 7.53 6.20
CA GLY A 189 -0.14 8.78 5.62
C GLY A 189 -1.55 9.11 6.09
N GLY A 190 -2.07 10.23 5.65
CA GLY A 190 -3.47 10.59 5.87
C GLY A 190 -4.40 9.60 5.17
N GLY A 191 -5.59 9.36 5.75
CA GLY A 191 -6.61 8.46 5.21
C GLY A 191 -6.53 7.01 5.69
N ASP A 192 -5.58 6.64 6.57
CA ASP A 192 -5.61 5.33 7.23
C ASP A 192 -6.55 5.37 8.44
N LEU A 193 -7.76 4.87 8.24
CA LEU A 193 -8.80 4.84 9.29
C LEU A 193 -8.66 3.67 10.27
N ASN A 194 -7.63 2.83 10.11
CA ASN A 194 -7.37 1.74 11.05
C ASN A 194 -6.54 2.23 12.25
N PHE A 195 -7.21 2.81 13.23
CA PHE A 195 -6.59 3.29 14.47
C PHE A 195 -5.98 2.20 15.36
N ASN A 196 -6.07 0.92 14.99
CA ASN A 196 -5.30 -0.15 15.60
C ASN A 196 -3.85 -0.22 15.08
N ARG A 197 -3.53 0.48 13.97
CA ARG A 197 -2.16 0.62 13.51
C ARG A 197 -1.40 1.65 14.35
N LEU A 198 -0.09 1.45 14.46
CA LEU A 198 0.77 2.22 15.35
C LEU A 198 0.67 3.74 15.10
N ILE A 199 0.89 4.19 13.85
CA ILE A 199 0.93 5.62 13.53
C ILE A 199 -0.44 6.28 13.67
N PRO A 200 -1.53 5.80 13.03
CA PRO A 200 -2.85 6.40 13.19
C PRO A 200 -3.34 6.45 14.66
N GLY A 201 -3.17 5.32 15.37
CA GLY A 201 -3.57 5.25 16.78
C GLY A 201 -2.80 6.22 17.66
N SER A 202 -1.48 6.31 17.47
CA SER A 202 -0.63 7.22 18.23
C SER A 202 -0.97 8.69 17.97
N ILE A 203 -1.26 9.05 16.71
CA ILE A 203 -1.66 10.42 16.36
C ILE A 203 -3.00 10.76 17.01
N ARG A 204 -4.01 9.89 16.87
CA ARG A 204 -5.32 10.11 17.49
C ARG A 204 -5.20 10.33 19.00
N ASP A 205 -4.47 9.45 19.67
CA ASP A 205 -4.30 9.51 21.12
C ASP A 205 -3.55 10.79 21.54
N ALA A 206 -2.46 11.13 20.84
CA ALA A 206 -1.67 12.34 21.11
C ALA A 206 -2.49 13.63 20.90
N LEU A 207 -3.27 13.71 19.83
CA LEU A 207 -4.14 14.86 19.55
C LEU A 207 -5.26 15.00 20.60
N ALA A 208 -5.74 13.87 21.14
CA ALA A 208 -6.69 13.86 22.27
C ALA A 208 -6.04 14.11 23.63
N GLY A 209 -4.73 14.36 23.71
CA GLY A 209 -4.00 14.54 24.96
C GLY A 209 -3.75 13.26 25.74
N ALA A 210 -4.02 12.09 25.14
CA ALA A 210 -3.84 10.77 25.76
C ALA A 210 -2.45 10.19 25.41
N ARG A 211 -1.99 9.27 26.25
CA ARG A 211 -0.75 8.52 26.02
C ARG A 211 -1.01 7.39 25.02
N PRO A 212 -0.25 7.30 23.89
CA PRO A 212 -0.35 6.17 22.97
C PRO A 212 -0.02 4.84 23.63
N THR A 213 -0.61 3.76 23.12
CA THR A 213 -0.38 2.42 23.62
C THR A 213 0.45 1.58 22.66
N LEU A 214 1.59 1.05 23.14
CA LEU A 214 2.39 0.03 22.47
C LEU A 214 1.99 -1.36 22.95
N ARG A 215 1.52 -2.22 22.04
CA ARG A 215 1.16 -3.59 22.37
C ARG A 215 2.37 -4.49 22.57
N SER A 216 3.46 -4.27 21.79
CA SER A 216 4.76 -4.91 21.99
C SER A 216 5.53 -4.23 23.12
N ASP A 217 6.76 -4.70 23.35
CA ASP A 217 7.72 -4.04 24.25
C ASP A 217 8.34 -2.77 23.66
N GLY A 218 8.01 -2.46 22.38
CA GLY A 218 8.49 -1.30 21.66
C GLY A 218 9.79 -1.52 20.87
N THR A 219 10.39 -2.71 20.94
CA THR A 219 11.68 -3.03 20.28
C THR A 219 11.58 -3.51 18.83
N PRO A 220 10.42 -4.06 18.31
CA PRO A 220 10.36 -4.52 16.95
C PRO A 220 10.73 -3.45 15.94
N LEU A 221 11.65 -3.79 15.02
CA LEU A 221 12.13 -2.94 13.95
C LEU A 221 11.27 -3.06 12.71
N ARG A 222 10.86 -1.94 12.13
CA ARG A 222 10.04 -1.87 10.92
C ARG A 222 10.51 -0.75 10.01
N ASP A 223 10.22 -0.96 8.74
CA ASP A 223 10.33 0.05 7.70
C ASP A 223 9.01 0.81 7.53
N TYR A 224 9.11 2.10 7.27
CA TYR A 224 7.96 2.96 7.05
C TYR A 224 8.14 3.77 5.77
N LEU A 225 7.15 3.68 4.87
CA LEU A 225 7.15 4.41 3.61
C LEU A 225 5.93 5.34 3.55
N TYR A 226 6.19 6.61 3.29
CA TYR A 226 5.11 7.58 3.14
C TYR A 226 4.27 7.27 1.90
N VAL A 227 2.96 7.39 2.03
CA VAL A 227 2.01 6.90 1.04
C VAL A 227 2.12 7.58 -0.32
N GLU A 228 2.50 8.87 -0.38
CA GLU A 228 2.71 9.56 -1.66
C GLU A 228 3.92 9.01 -2.43
N ASP A 229 5.00 8.65 -1.73
CA ASP A 229 6.16 7.99 -2.34
C ASP A 229 5.81 6.60 -2.88
N ALA A 230 4.96 5.86 -2.16
CA ALA A 230 4.44 4.59 -2.64
C ALA A 230 3.56 4.78 -3.89
N ALA A 231 2.63 5.74 -3.89
CA ALA A 231 1.77 6.02 -5.04
C ALA A 231 2.60 6.37 -6.28
N GLU A 232 3.65 7.20 -6.13
CA GLU A 232 4.57 7.53 -7.22
C GLU A 232 5.35 6.31 -7.73
N ALA A 233 5.80 5.43 -6.83
CA ALA A 233 6.46 4.17 -7.18
C ALA A 233 5.57 3.29 -8.07
N TYR A 234 4.30 3.13 -7.69
CA TYR A 234 3.32 2.33 -8.43
C TYR A 234 3.04 2.91 -9.81
N VAL A 235 2.80 4.21 -9.91
CA VAL A 235 2.52 4.91 -11.18
C VAL A 235 3.71 4.80 -12.13
N SER A 236 4.93 5.02 -11.61
CA SER A 236 6.17 4.92 -12.38
C SER A 236 6.44 3.50 -12.88
N LEU A 237 6.23 2.50 -12.02
CA LEU A 237 6.46 1.09 -12.34
C LEU A 237 5.45 0.59 -13.37
N ALA A 238 4.17 0.95 -13.23
CA ALA A 238 3.12 0.58 -14.20
C ALA A 238 3.42 1.11 -15.61
N ALA A 239 3.92 2.33 -15.73
CA ALA A 239 4.28 2.92 -17.02
C ALA A 239 5.33 2.09 -17.77
N ARG A 240 6.18 1.36 -17.05
CA ARG A 240 7.30 0.56 -17.56
C ARG A 240 7.03 -0.94 -17.59
N ALA A 241 5.84 -1.42 -17.22
CA ALA A 241 5.55 -2.85 -17.05
C ALA A 241 5.74 -3.69 -18.34
N HIS A 242 5.73 -3.08 -19.52
CA HIS A 242 6.03 -3.75 -20.79
C HIS A 242 7.52 -3.95 -21.07
N GLU A 243 8.40 -3.25 -20.36
CA GLU A 243 9.85 -3.40 -20.56
C GLU A 243 10.27 -4.82 -20.16
N PRO A 244 11.01 -5.57 -21.01
CA PRO A 244 11.42 -6.94 -20.68
C PRO A 244 12.23 -7.07 -19.39
N SER A 245 12.98 -6.03 -19.02
CA SER A 245 13.75 -5.96 -17.78
C SER A 245 12.90 -5.68 -16.53
N ILE A 246 11.65 -5.26 -16.72
CA ILE A 246 10.72 -4.89 -15.62
C ILE A 246 9.64 -5.94 -15.44
N ARG A 247 9.11 -6.48 -16.54
CA ARG A 247 8.05 -7.48 -16.55
C ARG A 247 8.42 -8.72 -15.73
N GLY A 248 7.48 -9.21 -14.94
CA GLY A 248 7.63 -10.39 -14.10
C GLY A 248 8.53 -10.20 -12.88
N GLN A 249 9.04 -8.98 -12.66
CA GLN A 249 9.92 -8.68 -11.55
C GLN A 249 9.14 -8.19 -10.32
N ALA A 250 9.69 -8.52 -9.14
CA ALA A 250 9.28 -7.89 -7.89
C ALA A 250 10.20 -6.70 -7.57
N TRP A 251 9.65 -5.71 -6.86
CA TRP A 251 10.32 -4.45 -6.53
C TRP A 251 10.05 -4.07 -5.09
N ASN A 252 11.10 -3.91 -4.30
CA ASN A 252 11.03 -3.40 -2.94
C ASN A 252 11.03 -1.87 -2.94
N PHE A 253 10.14 -1.29 -2.13
CA PHE A 253 10.09 0.16 -1.91
C PHE A 253 10.13 0.47 -0.41
N SER A 254 11.16 1.20 0.01
CA SER A 254 11.48 1.48 1.38
C SER A 254 12.28 2.77 1.49
N THR A 255 12.25 3.41 2.66
CA THR A 255 13.18 4.51 3.01
C THR A 255 14.54 3.98 3.46
N GLU A 256 14.69 2.67 3.69
CA GLU A 256 15.88 2.02 4.25
C GLU A 256 16.33 2.63 5.60
N THR A 257 15.36 3.14 6.35
CA THR A 257 15.56 3.71 7.67
C THR A 257 14.69 2.97 8.69
N PRO A 258 15.06 1.73 9.05
CA PRO A 258 14.29 0.95 10.01
C PRO A 258 14.30 1.62 11.39
N MET A 259 13.12 1.64 12.02
CA MET A 259 12.92 2.22 13.34
C MET A 259 12.24 1.24 14.27
N THR A 260 12.52 1.36 15.56
CA THR A 260 11.73 0.64 16.57
C THR A 260 10.34 1.24 16.68
N ALA A 261 9.39 0.44 17.16
CA ALA A 261 8.02 0.95 17.41
C ALA A 261 8.04 2.13 18.39
N ARG A 262 8.95 2.11 19.38
CA ARG A 262 9.14 3.22 20.35
C ARG A 262 9.65 4.48 19.67
N ASP A 263 10.63 4.38 18.77
CA ASP A 263 11.19 5.55 18.06
C ASP A 263 10.12 6.19 17.15
N VAL A 264 9.33 5.37 16.46
CA VAL A 264 8.21 5.86 15.62
C VAL A 264 7.23 6.66 16.47
N VAL A 265 6.78 6.11 17.61
CA VAL A 265 5.86 6.81 18.51
C VAL A 265 6.47 8.13 19.01
N GLY A 266 7.74 8.13 19.41
CA GLY A 266 8.43 9.35 19.84
C GLY A 266 8.43 10.43 18.75
N ARG A 267 8.72 10.08 17.49
CA ARG A 267 8.66 11.02 16.35
C ARG A 267 7.24 11.51 16.05
N VAL A 268 6.25 10.63 16.14
CA VAL A 268 4.83 10.99 15.98
C VAL A 268 4.41 11.97 17.08
N LEU A 269 4.77 11.72 18.33
CA LEU A 269 4.48 12.62 19.46
C LEU A 269 5.13 14.00 19.25
N ALA A 270 6.39 14.03 18.79
CA ALA A 270 7.06 15.27 18.46
C ALA A 270 6.36 16.04 17.33
N ALA A 271 5.90 15.34 16.28
CA ALA A 271 5.14 15.93 15.18
C ALA A 271 3.75 16.44 15.61
N CYS A 272 3.13 15.81 16.62
CA CYS A 272 1.87 16.28 17.24
C CYS A 272 2.08 17.47 18.21
N GLY A 273 3.32 17.94 18.45
CA GLY A 273 3.63 18.96 19.45
C GLY A 273 3.50 18.44 20.91
N ARG A 274 3.56 17.13 21.11
CA ARG A 274 3.39 16.45 22.41
C ARG A 274 4.62 15.60 22.80
N PRO A 275 5.84 16.15 22.75
CA PRO A 275 7.03 15.42 23.17
C PRO A 275 7.07 15.10 24.69
N ASP A 276 6.13 15.70 25.44
CA ASP A 276 5.91 15.48 26.88
C ASP A 276 5.25 14.13 27.19
N LEU A 277 4.56 13.54 26.21
CA LEU A 277 3.87 12.26 26.39
C LEU A 277 4.85 11.09 26.19
N GLU A 278 4.67 10.06 27.01
CA GLU A 278 5.34 8.79 26.86
C GLU A 278 4.33 7.67 26.59
N PRO A 279 4.62 6.71 25.67
CA PRO A 279 3.71 5.62 25.42
C PRO A 279 3.53 4.71 26.63
N ILE A 280 2.34 4.06 26.72
CA ILE A 280 2.07 2.95 27.62
C ILE A 280 2.53 1.68 26.94
N VAL A 281 3.47 0.95 27.55
CA VAL A 281 4.01 -0.30 26.98
C VAL A 281 3.29 -1.48 27.65
N LEU A 282 2.57 -2.29 26.88
CA LEU A 282 1.82 -3.44 27.38
C LEU A 282 2.65 -4.73 27.35
N GLY A 283 3.52 -4.92 26.36
CA GLY A 283 4.33 -6.13 26.21
C GLY A 283 3.50 -7.41 25.97
N THR A 284 2.29 -7.26 25.40
CA THR A 284 1.33 -8.39 25.24
C THR A 284 1.27 -8.94 23.83
N ALA A 285 2.00 -8.34 22.89
CA ALA A 285 2.03 -8.82 21.51
C ALA A 285 2.70 -10.20 21.40
N THR A 286 2.06 -11.09 20.66
CA THR A 286 2.54 -12.45 20.40
C THR A 286 2.78 -12.64 18.91
N HIS A 287 3.72 -13.54 18.56
CA HIS A 287 4.03 -13.89 17.17
C HIS A 287 4.55 -12.72 16.30
N GLU A 288 5.17 -11.72 16.92
CA GLU A 288 5.80 -10.63 16.17
C GLU A 288 7.17 -11.03 15.62
N ILE A 289 7.42 -10.68 14.37
CA ILE A 289 8.76 -10.73 13.77
C ILE A 289 9.57 -9.58 14.36
N LEU A 290 10.74 -9.84 14.95
CA LEU A 290 11.52 -8.82 15.64
C LEU A 290 12.06 -7.73 14.71
N ALA A 291 12.48 -8.08 13.49
CA ALA A 291 13.00 -7.13 12.53
C ALA A 291 12.50 -7.44 11.12
N GLN A 292 11.96 -6.44 10.45
CA GLN A 292 11.56 -6.48 9.05
C GLN A 292 11.85 -5.12 8.41
N HIS A 293 12.76 -5.12 7.45
CA HIS A 293 13.05 -3.94 6.62
C HIS A 293 13.62 -4.37 5.26
N LEU A 294 13.44 -3.52 4.27
CA LEU A 294 13.70 -3.80 2.87
C LEU A 294 14.92 -3.05 2.37
N SER A 295 15.61 -3.60 1.37
CA SER A 295 16.50 -2.84 0.51
C SER A 295 15.74 -2.37 -0.74
N SER A 296 15.87 -1.09 -1.06
CA SER A 296 15.38 -0.48 -2.30
C SER A 296 16.51 -0.25 -3.33
N GLU A 297 17.64 -0.91 -3.16
CA GLU A 297 18.80 -0.76 -4.04
C GLU A 297 18.44 -1.03 -5.51
N LYS A 298 17.68 -2.10 -5.77
CA LYS A 298 17.21 -2.45 -7.11
C LYS A 298 16.34 -1.33 -7.70
N ALA A 299 15.39 -0.80 -6.94
CA ALA A 299 14.52 0.28 -7.39
C ALA A 299 15.31 1.57 -7.70
N ARG A 300 16.31 1.89 -6.87
CA ARG A 300 17.21 3.04 -7.15
C ARG A 300 18.01 2.83 -8.43
N ARG A 301 18.65 1.68 -8.59
CA ARG A 301 19.55 1.40 -9.72
C ARG A 301 18.80 1.31 -11.03
N GLU A 302 17.67 0.63 -11.09
CA GLU A 302 17.00 0.25 -12.33
C GLU A 302 15.80 1.13 -12.68
N LEU A 303 15.13 1.69 -11.67
CA LEU A 303 14.00 2.61 -11.89
C LEU A 303 14.39 4.08 -11.69
N GLY A 304 15.53 4.36 -11.04
CA GLY A 304 15.88 5.70 -10.61
C GLY A 304 14.92 6.22 -9.51
N TRP A 305 14.24 5.30 -8.81
CA TRP A 305 13.31 5.68 -7.75
C TRP A 305 14.03 5.95 -6.42
N ALA A 306 13.62 7.00 -5.76
CA ALA A 306 13.96 7.28 -4.39
C ALA A 306 12.78 7.98 -3.71
N PRO A 307 12.59 7.81 -2.39
CA PRO A 307 11.55 8.54 -1.68
C PRO A 307 11.80 10.06 -1.78
N ALA A 308 10.76 10.81 -2.07
CA ALA A 308 10.80 12.27 -2.17
C ALA A 308 10.62 12.94 -0.80
N PHE A 309 10.00 12.24 0.15
CA PHE A 309 9.71 12.75 1.49
C PHE A 309 10.61 12.08 2.53
N GLY A 310 11.24 12.90 3.36
CA GLY A 310 11.88 12.41 4.59
C GLY A 310 10.83 11.98 5.62
N LEU A 311 11.23 11.14 6.59
CA LEU A 311 10.31 10.60 7.61
C LEU A 311 9.62 11.71 8.42
N GLU A 312 10.36 12.72 8.84
CA GLU A 312 9.82 13.85 9.60
C GLU A 312 8.75 14.60 8.82
N GLN A 313 9.02 14.91 7.56
CA GLN A 313 8.07 15.57 6.67
C GLN A 313 6.82 14.71 6.44
N GLY A 314 6.99 13.40 6.27
CA GLY A 314 5.88 12.46 6.15
C GLY A 314 5.02 12.43 7.42
N PHE A 315 5.64 12.41 8.61
CA PHE A 315 4.90 12.47 9.87
C PHE A 315 4.16 13.79 10.05
N GLU A 316 4.78 14.93 9.77
CA GLU A 316 4.16 16.25 9.86
C GLU A 316 2.94 16.36 8.95
N ARG A 317 3.04 15.89 7.70
CA ARG A 317 1.92 15.88 6.75
C ARG A 317 0.81 14.94 7.20
N THR A 318 1.18 13.78 7.76
CA THR A 318 0.23 12.80 8.28
C THR A 318 -0.54 13.37 9.47
N VAL A 319 0.17 13.96 10.43
CA VAL A 319 -0.46 14.62 11.60
C VAL A 319 -1.37 15.77 11.17
N ALA A 320 -0.95 16.55 10.13
CA ALA A 320 -1.81 17.60 9.60
C ALA A 320 -3.16 17.07 9.13
N TRP A 321 -3.12 16.01 8.35
CA TRP A 321 -4.33 15.38 7.84
C TRP A 321 -5.25 14.90 8.97
N TYR A 322 -4.69 14.21 10.00
CA TYR A 322 -5.50 13.73 11.13
C TYR A 322 -6.06 14.86 11.99
N ALA A 323 -5.32 15.95 12.18
CA ALA A 323 -5.81 17.11 12.91
C ALA A 323 -7.05 17.71 12.21
N ASP A 324 -6.96 17.90 10.89
CA ASP A 324 -8.10 18.37 10.08
C ASP A 324 -9.27 17.38 10.11
N HIS A 325 -8.99 16.08 9.92
CA HIS A 325 -9.99 15.01 9.90
C HIS A 325 -10.74 14.87 11.24
N LEU A 326 -10.03 15.03 12.35
CA LEU A 326 -10.61 14.93 13.70
C LEU A 326 -11.15 16.27 14.23
N GLY A 327 -11.00 17.37 13.47
CA GLY A 327 -11.44 18.70 13.87
C GLY A 327 -10.70 19.25 15.10
N VAL A 328 -9.41 18.90 15.25
CA VAL A 328 -8.59 19.28 16.40
C VAL A 328 -7.53 20.30 15.97
N GLU A 329 -7.42 21.43 16.70
CA GLU A 329 -6.34 22.39 16.48
C GLU A 329 -4.99 21.78 16.82
N ARG A 330 -4.00 21.98 15.93
CA ARG A 330 -2.61 21.60 16.19
C ARG A 330 -2.02 22.45 17.31
N LEU A 331 -1.40 21.81 18.26
CA LEU A 331 -0.48 22.52 19.15
C LEU A 331 0.76 22.91 18.31
N THR A 332 0.80 24.17 17.86
CA THR A 332 1.98 24.71 17.19
C THR A 332 3.15 24.67 18.16
N ARG A 333 4.33 24.18 17.71
CA ARG A 333 5.56 24.31 18.49
C ARG A 333 5.70 25.76 18.92
N ALA A 334 5.76 26.02 20.23
CA ALA A 334 6.28 27.28 20.72
C ALA A 334 7.72 27.43 20.18
N ALA A 335 7.98 28.52 19.49
CA ALA A 335 9.22 28.82 18.81
C ALA A 335 10.39 28.92 19.81
#